data_c059ac180f835c8e48e8d62d3938581f
#
_entry.id   c059ac180f835c8e48e8d62d3938581f
#
_cell.length_a   1.000
_cell.length_b   1.000
_cell.length_c   1.000
_cell.angle_alpha   90.00
_cell.angle_beta   90.00
_cell.angle_gamma   90.00
#
_symmetry.space_group_name_H-M   'P 1'
#
loop_
_entity.id
_entity.type
_entity.pdbx_description
1 polymer ?
#
loop_
_entity_poly.entity_id
_entity_poly.type
_entity_poly.pdbx_seq_one_letter_code
_entity_poly.pdbx_strand_id
1 'polypeptide(L)'
;NISIEDLPKNLDSAKDGNHNGKNYMAYTYYVRNAGKEDLSYIARITLDSCSKGAEKAVRIAVWRNGKRVIYAAPAKNGGTEQNCKNFKSDDVVCEYEEKNFLVGNVDKYTIVIWMEGDDPECVDSIIGGSVELSMHIDTDFDDNTSLLWKFVQDIKDTLTHNKPINAAGNEAPNDSYYTDKKVTWKTRRNK
;
A
#
# COMPACT_ATOMS: atom_id res chain seq x y z
N ASN A 1 -4.48 -13.32 -14.68
CA ASN A 1 -5.36 -13.45 -13.51
C ASN A 1 -4.86 -14.64 -12.70
N ILE A 2 -4.95 -14.55 -11.40
CA ILE A 2 -4.63 -15.60 -10.45
C ILE A 2 -5.68 -15.60 -9.34
N SER A 3 -5.83 -16.72 -8.67
CA SER A 3 -6.61 -16.82 -7.45
C SER A 3 -5.72 -16.48 -6.24
N ILE A 4 -6.32 -16.11 -5.13
CA ILE A 4 -5.61 -15.88 -3.87
C ILE A 4 -4.75 -17.09 -3.46
N GLU A 5 -5.17 -18.29 -3.84
CA GLU A 5 -4.49 -19.53 -3.50
C GLU A 5 -3.20 -19.74 -4.27
N ASP A 6 -3.06 -19.08 -5.43
CA ASP A 6 -1.87 -19.09 -6.27
C ASP A 6 -0.78 -18.12 -5.78
N LEU A 7 -1.12 -17.23 -4.83
CA LEU A 7 -0.16 -16.30 -4.26
C LEU A 7 0.87 -17.01 -3.36
N PRO A 8 2.14 -16.61 -3.40
CA PRO A 8 3.13 -17.12 -2.45
C PRO A 8 2.72 -16.87 -1.00
N LYS A 9 2.85 -17.89 -0.15
CA LYS A 9 2.37 -17.84 1.25
C LYS A 9 3.20 -16.93 2.16
N ASN A 10 4.40 -16.56 1.73
CA ASN A 10 5.37 -15.81 2.54
C ASN A 10 5.65 -14.40 2.02
N LEU A 11 4.68 -13.79 1.34
CA LEU A 11 4.84 -12.44 0.77
C LEU A 11 5.18 -11.38 1.80
N ASP A 12 4.69 -11.53 3.03
CA ASP A 12 4.99 -10.63 4.13
C ASP A 12 6.37 -10.87 4.78
N SER A 13 7.10 -11.91 4.40
CA SER A 13 8.49 -12.13 4.85
C SER A 13 9.50 -11.28 4.09
N ALA A 14 9.12 -10.67 2.98
CA ALA A 14 9.98 -9.81 2.19
C ALA A 14 10.50 -8.63 3.03
N LYS A 15 11.70 -8.18 2.66
CA LYS A 15 12.26 -6.93 3.16
C LYS A 15 11.62 -5.75 2.44
N ASP A 16 12.00 -4.56 2.84
CA ASP A 16 11.56 -3.31 2.24
C ASP A 16 11.72 -3.28 0.71
N GLY A 17 10.76 -2.63 0.05
CA GLY A 17 10.76 -2.42 -1.40
C GLY A 17 9.82 -3.31 -2.20
N ASN A 18 9.99 -3.26 -3.51
CA ASN A 18 9.21 -4.05 -4.47
C ASN A 18 9.64 -5.51 -4.49
N HIS A 19 8.66 -6.41 -4.49
CA HIS A 19 8.87 -7.85 -4.69
C HIS A 19 7.73 -8.46 -5.53
N ASN A 20 7.47 -7.82 -6.65
CA ASN A 20 6.41 -8.18 -7.59
C ASN A 20 6.60 -9.59 -8.16
N GLY A 21 5.50 -10.28 -8.38
CA GLY A 21 5.46 -11.51 -9.14
C GLY A 21 4.93 -11.30 -10.56
N LYS A 22 4.76 -12.40 -11.29
CA LYS A 22 4.27 -12.37 -12.68
C LYS A 22 2.86 -11.76 -12.79
N ASN A 23 1.98 -12.07 -11.84
CA ASN A 23 0.57 -11.74 -11.88
C ASN A 23 0.08 -10.92 -10.66
N TYR A 24 0.99 -10.43 -9.86
CA TYR A 24 0.69 -9.56 -8.72
C TYR A 24 1.77 -8.50 -8.56
N MET A 25 1.41 -7.42 -7.91
CA MET A 25 2.34 -6.42 -7.42
C MET A 25 2.44 -6.57 -5.91
N ALA A 26 3.64 -6.47 -5.38
CA ALA A 26 3.87 -6.54 -3.95
C ALA A 26 4.89 -5.48 -3.52
N TYR A 27 4.62 -4.85 -2.40
CA TYR A 27 5.48 -3.83 -1.84
C TYR A 27 5.46 -3.91 -0.31
N THR A 28 6.65 -3.90 0.29
CA THR A 28 6.81 -3.84 1.74
C THR A 28 7.44 -2.51 2.14
N TYR A 29 6.95 -1.92 3.23
CA TYR A 29 7.52 -0.71 3.83
C TYR A 29 7.38 -0.74 5.36
N TYR A 30 8.12 0.15 6.01
CA TYR A 30 8.10 0.30 7.45
C TYR A 30 7.72 1.74 7.83
N VAL A 31 6.88 1.86 8.84
CA VAL A 31 6.57 3.12 9.52
C VAL A 31 7.30 3.10 10.85
N ARG A 32 8.14 4.10 11.09
CA ARG A 32 8.93 4.18 12.34
C ARG A 32 8.75 5.53 13.02
N ASN A 33 8.53 5.50 14.32
CA ASN A 33 8.63 6.71 15.13
C ASN A 33 10.10 6.95 15.52
N ALA A 34 10.78 7.80 14.76
CA ALA A 34 12.15 8.26 15.08
C ALA A 34 12.17 9.62 15.79
N GLY A 35 10.99 10.13 16.17
CA GLY A 35 10.84 11.36 16.95
C GLY A 35 11.35 11.25 18.38
N LYS A 36 11.03 12.26 19.19
CA LYS A 36 11.35 12.31 20.63
C LYS A 36 10.13 12.11 21.52
N GLU A 37 8.95 12.01 20.91
CA GLU A 37 7.67 11.90 21.60
C GLU A 37 6.83 10.80 20.98
N ASP A 38 5.95 10.22 21.77
CA ASP A 38 4.97 9.26 21.29
C ASP A 38 3.94 9.99 20.43
N LEU A 39 3.46 9.30 19.41
CA LEU A 39 2.53 9.88 18.45
C LEU A 39 1.40 8.91 18.09
N SER A 40 0.38 9.41 17.43
CA SER A 40 -0.61 8.60 16.72
C SER A 40 -0.44 8.80 15.22
N TYR A 41 -0.75 7.78 14.42
CA TYR A 41 -0.77 7.92 12.96
C TYR A 41 -1.93 7.15 12.34
N ILE A 42 -2.30 7.56 11.14
CA ILE A 42 -3.26 6.88 10.29
C ILE A 42 -2.55 6.49 9.00
N ALA A 43 -2.49 5.17 8.71
CA ALA A 43 -2.07 4.66 7.42
C ALA A 43 -3.30 4.40 6.55
N ARG A 44 -3.39 5.05 5.39
CA ARG A 44 -4.52 4.96 4.47
C ARG A 44 -4.06 4.49 3.09
N ILE A 45 -4.83 3.59 2.49
CA ILE A 45 -4.68 3.23 1.08
C ILE A 45 -5.90 3.78 0.35
N THR A 46 -5.66 4.62 -0.66
CA THR A 46 -6.70 5.24 -1.49
C THR A 46 -6.72 4.65 -2.90
N LEU A 47 -7.89 4.62 -3.49
CA LEU A 47 -8.13 4.35 -4.90
C LEU A 47 -8.19 5.70 -5.63
N ASP A 48 -7.11 6.08 -6.30
CA ASP A 48 -7.01 7.39 -6.95
C ASP A 48 -7.73 7.42 -8.28
N SER A 49 -7.65 6.35 -9.03
CA SER A 49 -8.37 6.20 -10.29
C SER A 49 -8.55 4.74 -10.67
N CYS A 50 -9.61 4.49 -11.41
CA CYS A 50 -9.86 3.19 -12.04
C CYS A 50 -10.48 3.39 -13.43
N SER A 51 -10.33 2.40 -14.28
CA SER A 51 -10.94 2.41 -15.59
C SER A 51 -11.48 1.04 -15.97
N LYS A 52 -12.52 1.04 -16.80
CA LYS A 52 -13.21 -0.17 -17.31
C LYS A 52 -13.77 -1.08 -16.22
N GLY A 53 -13.99 -0.58 -15.01
CA GLY A 53 -14.47 -1.39 -13.89
C GLY A 53 -13.43 -2.39 -13.34
N ALA A 54 -12.14 -2.15 -13.54
CA ALA A 54 -11.07 -3.04 -13.09
C ALA A 54 -11.03 -3.16 -11.55
N GLU A 55 -11.50 -2.14 -10.83
CA GLU A 55 -11.59 -2.13 -9.37
C GLU A 55 -12.48 -3.26 -8.82
N LYS A 56 -13.46 -3.74 -9.60
CA LYS A 56 -14.39 -4.78 -9.17
C LYS A 56 -13.73 -6.14 -9.02
N ALA A 57 -12.75 -6.45 -9.88
CA ALA A 57 -12.05 -7.72 -9.85
C ALA A 57 -10.68 -7.63 -9.15
N VAL A 58 -10.24 -6.43 -8.73
CA VAL A 58 -8.99 -6.29 -8.00
C VAL A 58 -9.15 -6.76 -6.54
N ARG A 59 -8.10 -7.38 -6.02
CA ARG A 59 -7.96 -7.69 -4.60
C ARG A 59 -6.71 -7.03 -4.07
N ILE A 60 -6.80 -6.56 -2.83
CA ILE A 60 -5.71 -5.88 -2.15
C ILE A 60 -5.54 -6.54 -0.78
N ALA A 61 -4.45 -7.29 -0.61
CA ALA A 61 -4.09 -7.82 0.68
C ALA A 61 -3.12 -6.88 1.39
N VAL A 62 -3.41 -6.59 2.65
CA VAL A 62 -2.56 -5.78 3.51
C VAL A 62 -2.17 -6.61 4.71
N TRP A 63 -0.87 -6.82 4.89
CA TRP A 63 -0.31 -7.32 6.14
C TRP A 63 0.16 -6.13 6.95
N ARG A 64 -0.27 -6.05 8.19
CA ARG A 64 0.31 -5.17 9.19
C ARG A 64 0.87 -6.02 10.32
N ASN A 65 2.17 -5.98 10.53
CA ASN A 65 2.86 -6.77 11.54
C ASN A 65 2.49 -8.26 11.48
N GLY A 66 2.45 -8.85 10.27
CA GLY A 66 2.13 -10.26 10.03
C GLY A 66 0.62 -10.59 10.03
N LYS A 67 -0.27 -9.65 10.36
CA LYS A 67 -1.73 -9.86 10.32
C LYS A 67 -2.28 -9.42 8.97
N ARG A 68 -2.82 -10.36 8.20
CA ARG A 68 -3.39 -10.13 6.87
C ARG A 68 -4.88 -9.77 6.92
N VAL A 69 -5.25 -8.78 6.13
CA VAL A 69 -6.63 -8.50 5.73
C VAL A 69 -6.66 -8.34 4.21
N ILE A 70 -7.68 -8.89 3.56
CA ILE A 70 -7.89 -8.75 2.12
C ILE A 70 -9.08 -7.83 1.91
N TYR A 71 -8.93 -6.91 0.97
CA TYR A 71 -9.95 -5.93 0.61
C TYR A 71 -10.36 -6.12 -0.84
N ALA A 72 -11.64 -5.89 -1.11
CA ALA A 72 -12.26 -5.91 -2.43
C ALA A 72 -13.31 -4.80 -2.53
N ALA A 73 -13.64 -4.40 -3.74
CA ALA A 73 -14.87 -3.64 -3.97
C ALA A 73 -16.09 -4.50 -3.55
N PRO A 74 -17.23 -3.88 -3.20
CA PRO A 74 -18.44 -4.63 -2.93
C PRO A 74 -18.81 -5.55 -4.11
N ALA A 75 -19.24 -6.76 -3.79
CA ALA A 75 -19.74 -7.71 -4.78
C ALA A 75 -20.95 -7.14 -5.54
N LYS A 76 -21.23 -7.66 -6.74
CA LYS A 76 -22.31 -7.19 -7.63
C LYS A 76 -23.69 -7.11 -6.96
N ASN A 77 -23.94 -7.95 -5.97
CA ASN A 77 -25.18 -7.93 -5.16
C ASN A 77 -25.14 -6.92 -4.00
N GLY A 78 -24.08 -6.12 -3.88
CA GLY A 78 -23.83 -5.19 -2.77
C GLY A 78 -23.29 -5.85 -1.50
N GLY A 79 -23.04 -7.16 -1.53
CA GLY A 79 -22.45 -7.91 -0.43
C GLY A 79 -20.92 -7.77 -0.36
N THR A 80 -20.33 -8.71 0.36
CA THR A 80 -18.88 -8.81 0.54
C THR A 80 -18.34 -9.99 -0.24
N GLU A 81 -17.22 -9.79 -0.94
CA GLU A 81 -16.52 -10.88 -1.60
C GLU A 81 -15.97 -11.89 -0.58
N GLN A 82 -15.89 -13.14 -1.00
CA GLN A 82 -15.48 -14.24 -0.10
C GLN A 82 -14.10 -13.96 0.51
N ASN A 83 -14.00 -14.11 1.82
CA ASN A 83 -12.78 -13.88 2.62
C ASN A 83 -12.20 -12.45 2.50
N CYS A 84 -12.99 -11.49 2.04
CA CYS A 84 -12.59 -10.10 1.91
C CYS A 84 -13.35 -9.20 2.90
N LYS A 85 -12.84 -7.99 3.08
CA LYS A 85 -13.59 -6.84 3.59
C LYS A 85 -13.85 -5.90 2.42
N ASN A 86 -15.01 -5.27 2.42
CA ASN A 86 -15.29 -4.21 1.45
C ASN A 86 -14.32 -3.04 1.63
N PHE A 87 -14.04 -2.33 0.55
CA PHE A 87 -13.41 -1.02 0.63
C PHE A 87 -14.17 -0.14 1.63
N LYS A 88 -13.45 0.72 2.34
CA LYS A 88 -14.02 1.61 3.35
C LYS A 88 -14.98 2.63 2.72
N SER A 89 -14.66 3.11 1.52
CA SER A 89 -15.49 3.97 0.66
C SER A 89 -15.09 3.78 -0.80
N ASP A 90 -15.70 4.54 -1.71
CA ASP A 90 -15.42 4.45 -3.15
C ASP A 90 -13.97 4.82 -3.49
N ASP A 91 -13.35 5.66 -2.69
CA ASP A 91 -11.99 6.20 -2.85
C ASP A 91 -10.99 5.71 -1.77
N VAL A 92 -11.46 5.01 -0.74
CA VAL A 92 -10.60 4.50 0.34
C VAL A 92 -10.71 2.99 0.46
N VAL A 93 -9.63 2.30 0.19
CA VAL A 93 -9.53 0.85 0.34
C VAL A 93 -9.57 0.47 1.82
N CYS A 94 -8.66 1.01 2.60
CA CYS A 94 -8.58 0.72 4.02
C CYS A 94 -7.85 1.84 4.77
N GLU A 95 -8.01 1.80 6.09
CA GLU A 95 -7.40 2.73 7.01
C GLU A 95 -7.02 2.00 8.28
N TYR A 96 -5.82 2.25 8.76
CA TYR A 96 -5.26 1.71 10.00
C TYR A 96 -4.87 2.86 10.90
N GLU A 97 -5.54 2.98 12.04
CA GLU A 97 -5.19 3.92 13.09
C GLU A 97 -4.27 3.24 14.09
N GLU A 98 -3.16 3.89 14.44
CA GLU A 98 -2.29 3.52 15.55
C GLU A 98 -2.28 4.64 16.57
N LYS A 99 -2.77 4.31 17.76
CA LYS A 99 -2.75 5.21 18.92
C LYS A 99 -1.56 4.83 19.79
N ASN A 100 -0.87 5.82 20.33
CA ASN A 100 0.29 5.59 21.21
C ASN A 100 1.45 4.85 20.52
N PHE A 101 1.81 5.30 19.33
CA PHE A 101 2.99 4.79 18.62
C PHE A 101 4.23 5.34 19.28
N LEU A 102 4.84 4.54 20.18
CA LEU A 102 5.93 4.96 21.04
C LEU A 102 7.19 5.30 20.26
N VAL A 103 8.03 6.15 20.84
CA VAL A 103 9.36 6.43 20.29
C VAL A 103 10.13 5.13 20.06
N GLY A 104 10.66 4.95 18.85
CA GLY A 104 11.40 3.76 18.43
C GLY A 104 10.53 2.61 17.90
N ASN A 105 9.20 2.69 18.05
CA ASN A 105 8.32 1.67 17.47
C ASN A 105 8.40 1.64 15.95
N VAL A 106 8.19 0.44 15.41
CA VAL A 106 8.20 0.17 13.97
C VAL A 106 7.01 -0.70 13.61
N ASP A 107 6.20 -0.27 12.66
CA ASP A 107 5.17 -1.07 12.02
C ASP A 107 5.62 -1.47 10.62
N LYS A 108 5.44 -2.75 10.30
CA LYS A 108 5.70 -3.29 8.97
C LYS A 108 4.39 -3.44 8.21
N TYR A 109 4.38 -2.92 6.99
CA TYR A 109 3.28 -3.10 6.05
C TYR A 109 3.76 -3.84 4.81
N THR A 110 2.98 -4.82 4.37
CA THR A 110 3.15 -5.46 3.06
C THR A 110 1.82 -5.37 2.32
N ILE A 111 1.85 -4.79 1.13
CA ILE A 111 0.67 -4.62 0.28
C ILE A 111 0.86 -5.47 -0.96
N VAL A 112 -0.14 -6.29 -1.26
CA VAL A 112 -0.16 -7.15 -2.45
C VAL A 112 -1.44 -6.88 -3.22
N ILE A 113 -1.30 -6.64 -4.53
CA ILE A 113 -2.40 -6.29 -5.43
C ILE A 113 -2.43 -7.31 -6.56
N TRP A 114 -3.59 -7.90 -6.82
CA TRP A 114 -3.79 -8.82 -7.96
C TRP A 114 -5.19 -8.70 -8.52
N MET A 115 -5.39 -9.27 -9.71
CA MET A 115 -6.72 -9.49 -10.29
C MET A 115 -7.18 -10.90 -9.97
N GLU A 116 -8.31 -10.99 -9.28
CA GLU A 116 -8.91 -12.28 -8.91
C GLU A 116 -9.52 -12.94 -10.14
N GLY A 117 -8.94 -14.07 -10.53
CA GLY A 117 -9.35 -14.79 -11.73
C GLY A 117 -10.70 -15.49 -11.61
N ASP A 118 -11.05 -15.87 -10.39
CA ASP A 118 -12.30 -16.60 -10.09
C ASP A 118 -13.48 -15.64 -9.84
N ASP A 119 -13.23 -14.33 -9.87
CA ASP A 119 -14.28 -13.32 -9.70
C ASP A 119 -15.19 -13.27 -10.91
N PRO A 120 -16.53 -13.37 -10.74
CA PRO A 120 -17.50 -13.24 -11.84
C PRO A 120 -17.44 -11.90 -12.58
N GLU A 121 -16.88 -10.85 -11.96
CA GLU A 121 -16.68 -9.54 -12.52
C GLU A 121 -15.34 -9.40 -13.26
N CYS A 122 -14.48 -10.43 -13.20
CA CYS A 122 -13.24 -10.53 -13.97
C CYS A 122 -13.51 -10.95 -15.43
N VAL A 123 -14.22 -10.12 -16.15
CA VAL A 123 -14.67 -10.35 -17.53
C VAL A 123 -13.80 -9.66 -18.56
N ASP A 124 -13.92 -10.04 -19.83
CA ASP A 124 -13.11 -9.48 -20.93
C ASP A 124 -13.19 -7.95 -21.07
N SER A 125 -14.29 -7.33 -20.64
CA SER A 125 -14.48 -5.87 -20.73
C SER A 125 -13.50 -5.08 -19.86
N ILE A 126 -12.94 -5.67 -18.80
CA ILE A 126 -11.95 -5.01 -17.95
C ILE A 126 -10.52 -5.07 -18.51
N ILE A 127 -10.30 -5.84 -19.59
CA ILE A 127 -8.97 -5.97 -20.20
C ILE A 127 -8.47 -4.61 -20.69
N GLY A 128 -7.24 -4.26 -20.26
CA GLY A 128 -6.63 -2.95 -20.52
C GLY A 128 -7.15 -1.85 -19.60
N GLY A 129 -7.97 -2.18 -18.60
CA GLY A 129 -8.29 -1.29 -17.48
C GLY A 129 -7.08 -1.02 -16.60
N SER A 130 -7.19 -0.03 -15.76
CA SER A 130 -6.15 0.37 -14.78
C SER A 130 -6.77 0.61 -13.42
N VAL A 131 -5.97 0.37 -12.39
CA VAL A 131 -6.24 0.76 -11.01
C VAL A 131 -5.02 1.50 -10.50
N GLU A 132 -5.20 2.68 -9.97
CA GLU A 132 -4.16 3.48 -9.32
C GLU A 132 -4.45 3.58 -7.84
N LEU A 133 -3.45 3.29 -7.03
CA LEU A 133 -3.53 3.35 -5.58
C LEU A 133 -2.43 4.24 -5.02
N SER A 134 -2.76 4.99 -3.98
CA SER A 134 -1.79 5.73 -3.17
C SER A 134 -1.78 5.25 -1.73
N MET A 135 -0.65 5.42 -1.07
CA MET A 135 -0.49 5.17 0.34
C MET A 135 -0.18 6.49 1.04
N HIS A 136 -0.93 6.79 2.08
CA HIS A 136 -0.80 8.00 2.88
C HIS A 136 -0.53 7.62 4.32
N ILE A 137 0.37 8.35 4.96
CA ILE A 137 0.61 8.28 6.40
C ILE A 137 0.37 9.67 6.95
N ASP A 138 -0.68 9.80 7.73
CA ASP A 138 -1.05 11.04 8.39
C ASP A 138 -0.80 10.91 9.89
N THR A 139 -0.27 11.96 10.50
CA THR A 139 -0.07 12.03 11.94
C THR A 139 -0.99 13.10 12.54
N ASP A 140 -1.73 12.76 13.58
CA ASP A 140 -2.55 13.70 14.34
C ASP A 140 -1.66 14.58 15.22
N PHE A 141 -1.04 15.61 14.64
CA PHE A 141 -0.33 16.61 15.41
C PHE A 141 -0.93 17.99 15.24
N ASP A 142 -1.37 18.54 16.37
CA ASP A 142 -1.46 19.97 16.56
C ASP A 142 -0.08 20.61 16.31
N ASP A 143 0.00 21.40 15.25
CA ASP A 143 0.95 22.50 14.96
C ASP A 143 2.45 22.34 15.22
N ASN A 144 3.01 21.17 15.48
CA ASN A 144 4.44 21.04 15.63
C ASN A 144 5.12 20.42 14.39
N THR A 145 5.18 21.21 13.34
CA THR A 145 5.69 20.87 12.01
C THR A 145 7.10 20.23 11.99
N SER A 146 7.91 20.41 13.03
CA SER A 146 9.26 19.88 13.09
C SER A 146 9.34 18.37 13.33
N LEU A 147 8.42 17.80 14.12
CA LEU A 147 8.35 16.36 14.39
C LEU A 147 7.75 15.60 13.22
N LEU A 148 6.73 16.20 12.58
CA LEU A 148 6.13 15.67 11.37
C LEU A 148 7.16 15.52 10.24
N TRP A 149 8.02 16.54 10.03
CA TRP A 149 9.07 16.49 9.03
C TRP A 149 10.07 15.36 9.27
N LYS A 150 10.45 15.14 10.53
CA LYS A 150 11.39 14.08 10.89
C LYS A 150 10.79 12.70 10.68
N PHE A 151 9.55 12.51 11.06
CA PHE A 151 8.80 11.28 10.87
C PHE A 151 8.62 10.97 9.36
N VAL A 152 8.22 11.97 8.59
CA VAL A 152 8.11 11.88 7.12
C VAL A 152 9.45 11.56 6.46
N GLN A 153 10.56 12.09 6.95
CA GLN A 153 11.89 11.77 6.43
C GLN A 153 12.28 10.30 6.70
N ASP A 154 11.99 9.79 7.87
CA ASP A 154 12.30 8.40 8.21
C ASP A 154 11.45 7.40 7.42
N ILE A 155 10.19 7.72 7.14
CA ILE A 155 9.36 6.95 6.19
C ILE A 155 9.99 6.99 4.79
N LYS A 156 10.41 8.17 4.33
CA LYS A 156 11.08 8.30 3.03
C LYS A 156 12.36 7.47 2.97
N ASP A 157 13.17 7.53 4.00
CA ASP A 157 14.43 6.80 4.08
C ASP A 157 14.20 5.29 4.08
N THR A 158 13.10 4.85 4.69
CA THR A 158 12.68 3.45 4.68
C THR A 158 12.09 3.03 3.32
N LEU A 159 11.36 3.93 2.65
CA LEU A 159 10.75 3.68 1.34
C LEU A 159 11.73 3.83 0.16
N THR A 160 12.81 4.61 0.34
CA THR A 160 13.82 4.86 -0.69
C THR A 160 15.18 4.31 -0.27
N HIS A 161 15.35 3.00 -0.34
CA HIS A 161 16.63 2.32 -0.04
C HIS A 161 17.80 2.69 -0.96
N ASN A 162 17.59 3.59 -1.91
CA ASN A 162 18.61 4.12 -2.80
C ASN A 162 18.67 5.64 -2.69
N LYS A 163 19.16 6.14 -1.57
CA LYS A 163 19.69 7.51 -1.59
C LYS A 163 20.91 7.53 -2.51
N PRO A 164 20.94 8.37 -3.55
CA PRO A 164 22.14 8.56 -4.31
C PRO A 164 23.21 9.13 -3.37
N ILE A 165 24.22 8.33 -3.06
CA ILE A 165 25.40 8.77 -2.35
C ILE A 165 26.25 9.52 -3.36
N ASN A 166 26.67 10.75 -3.06
CA ASN A 166 27.64 11.45 -3.91
C ASN A 166 29.00 10.75 -3.88
N ALA A 167 29.88 11.09 -4.82
CA ALA A 167 31.21 10.47 -4.94
C ALA A 167 32.09 10.58 -3.67
N ALA A 168 31.70 11.38 -2.67
CA ALA A 168 32.34 11.51 -1.37
C ALA A 168 31.70 10.66 -0.26
N GLY A 169 30.66 9.87 -0.58
CA GLY A 169 29.96 9.02 0.38
C GLY A 169 28.95 9.79 1.26
N ASN A 170 28.66 11.06 0.94
CA ASN A 170 27.67 11.86 1.66
C ASN A 170 26.31 11.79 0.97
N GLU A 171 25.24 11.85 1.76
CA GLU A 171 23.87 11.93 1.23
C GLU A 171 23.70 13.20 0.38
N ALA A 172 23.13 13.06 -0.83
CA ALA A 172 22.80 14.20 -1.66
C ALA A 172 21.75 15.08 -0.94
N PRO A 173 21.84 16.43 -1.03
CA PRO A 173 20.82 17.31 -0.48
C PRO A 173 19.46 16.99 -1.10
N ASN A 174 18.47 16.89 -0.25
CA ASN A 174 17.14 16.38 -0.60
C ASN A 174 16.29 17.52 -1.15
N ASP A 175 16.20 17.64 -2.47
CA ASP A 175 15.23 18.51 -3.11
C ASP A 175 13.89 17.79 -3.25
N SER A 176 12.90 18.24 -2.49
CA SER A 176 11.46 18.01 -2.62
C SER A 176 11.02 16.57 -2.97
N TYR A 177 10.71 15.77 -1.96
CA TYR A 177 10.07 14.48 -2.17
C TYR A 177 8.65 14.44 -1.62
N TYR A 178 7.76 13.91 -2.44
CA TYR A 178 6.37 13.66 -2.08
C TYR A 178 6.26 12.51 -1.08
N THR A 179 5.37 12.68 -0.11
CA THR A 179 5.01 11.67 0.90
C THR A 179 4.15 10.55 0.32
N ASP A 180 3.66 10.72 -0.90
CA ASP A 180 2.72 9.81 -1.53
C ASP A 180 3.42 8.90 -2.53
N LYS A 181 3.27 7.59 -2.35
CA LYS A 181 3.74 6.61 -3.33
C LYS A 181 2.57 6.11 -4.15
N LYS A 182 2.59 6.43 -5.44
CA LYS A 182 1.57 6.01 -6.39
C LYS A 182 1.92 4.66 -6.99
N VAL A 183 1.00 3.71 -6.90
CA VAL A 183 1.12 2.40 -7.52
C VAL A 183 0.05 2.26 -8.59
N THR A 184 0.47 2.05 -9.84
CA THR A 184 -0.46 1.86 -10.96
C THR A 184 -0.41 0.41 -11.43
N TRP A 185 -1.55 -0.23 -11.53
CA TRP A 185 -1.69 -1.57 -12.07
C TRP A 185 -2.57 -1.55 -13.33
N LYS A 186 -2.10 -2.23 -14.39
CA LYS A 186 -2.84 -2.32 -15.66
C LYS A 186 -3.12 -3.77 -15.99
N THR A 187 -4.37 -4.07 -16.30
CA THR A 187 -4.74 -5.40 -16.79
C THR A 187 -4.17 -5.62 -18.21
N ARG A 188 -3.40 -6.68 -18.38
CA ARG A 188 -2.86 -7.09 -19.69
C ARG A 188 -3.44 -8.44 -20.08
N ARG A 189 -3.77 -8.57 -21.36
CA ARG A 189 -4.05 -9.88 -21.93
C ARG A 189 -2.73 -10.62 -22.10
N ASN A 190 -2.57 -11.77 -21.44
CA ASN A 190 -1.49 -12.69 -21.82
C ASN A 190 -1.85 -13.28 -23.18
N LYS A 191 -1.02 -13.02 -24.20
CA LYS A 191 -1.10 -13.71 -25.49
C LYS A 191 -0.57 -15.12 -25.33
#